data_f5696c4a83a3e45bf2963d84b56f660a
#
_entry.id   f5696c4a83a3e45bf2963d84b56f660a
#
_cell.length_a   1.000
_cell.length_b   1.000
_cell.length_c   1.000
_cell.angle_alpha   90.00
_cell.angle_beta   90.00
_cell.angle_gamma   90.00
#
_symmetry.space_group_name_H-M   'P 1'
#
loop_
_entity.id
_entity.type
_entity.pdbx_description
1 polymer ?
#
loop_
_entity_poly.entity_id
_entity_poly.type
_entity_poly.pdbx_seq_one_letter_code
_entity_poly.pdbx_strand_id
1 'polypeptide(L)'
;MRLREAILANLPRLMHEAEHYGKINIQDGTKGGRSGASAPRWIEVDEHIHDALRYAEQVSPDGSRNLLASSESYFDFQQRIVRPARHILQMHSLKGFHELRAAYACERYEQITHHLAPINGGDCFQTDHHLDHKARVQISYELGHSRIDVVSAYIGGRA
;
A
#
# COMPACT_ATOMS: atom_id res chain seq x y z
N MET A 1 -0.46 1.12 0.34
CA MET A 1 -0.34 2.34 1.22
C MET A 1 0.86 2.21 2.14
N ARG A 2 1.42 3.32 2.67
CA ARG A 2 2.32 3.31 3.83
C ARG A 2 1.51 3.15 5.11
N LEU A 3 2.12 2.64 6.18
CA LEU A 3 1.41 2.43 7.45
C LEU A 3 0.68 3.70 7.94
N ARG A 4 1.33 4.87 7.89
CA ARG A 4 0.71 6.14 8.27
C ARG A 4 -0.48 6.51 7.38
N GLU A 5 -0.38 6.24 6.08
CA GLU A 5 -1.46 6.48 5.13
C GLU A 5 -2.67 5.60 5.44
N ALA A 6 -2.45 4.33 5.80
CA ALA A 6 -3.52 3.42 6.17
C ALA A 6 -4.22 3.81 7.49
N ILE A 7 -3.44 4.23 8.50
CA ILE A 7 -3.98 4.62 9.81
C ILE A 7 -4.81 5.91 9.72
N LEU A 8 -4.36 6.89 8.92
CA LEU A 8 -4.98 8.21 8.79
C LEU A 8 -5.94 8.32 7.61
N ALA A 9 -6.17 7.24 6.88
CA ALA A 9 -7.07 7.23 5.74
C ALA A 9 -8.49 7.67 6.12
N ASN A 10 -9.10 8.52 5.31
CA ASN A 10 -10.52 8.84 5.45
C ASN A 10 -11.34 7.66 4.91
N LEU A 11 -11.71 6.73 5.78
CA LEU A 11 -12.36 5.46 5.43
C LEU A 11 -13.69 5.65 4.70
N PRO A 12 -14.63 6.52 5.16
CA PRO A 12 -15.87 6.77 4.41
C PRO A 12 -15.63 7.26 2.99
N ARG A 13 -14.63 8.12 2.79
CA ARG A 13 -14.26 8.59 1.45
C ARG A 13 -13.70 7.46 0.59
N LEU A 14 -12.78 6.65 1.15
CA LEU A 14 -12.20 5.53 0.41
C LEU A 14 -13.24 4.46 0.05
N MET A 15 -14.19 4.17 0.94
CA MET A 15 -15.30 3.27 0.63
C MET A 15 -16.16 3.80 -0.51
N HIS A 16 -16.54 5.07 -0.44
CA HIS A 16 -17.29 5.72 -1.51
C HIS A 16 -16.53 5.67 -2.86
N GLU A 17 -15.23 5.98 -2.85
CA GLU A 17 -14.40 5.92 -4.05
C GLU A 17 -14.29 4.49 -4.62
N ALA A 18 -14.12 3.48 -3.74
CA ALA A 18 -14.05 2.07 -4.12
C ALA A 18 -15.34 1.60 -4.79
N GLU A 19 -16.49 1.92 -4.20
CA GLU A 19 -17.82 1.52 -4.69
C GLU A 19 -18.19 2.21 -6.01
N HIS A 20 -17.88 3.48 -6.16
CA HIS A 20 -18.33 4.26 -7.33
C HIS A 20 -17.34 4.27 -8.48
N TYR A 21 -16.03 4.15 -8.20
CA TYR A 21 -14.99 4.28 -9.22
C TYR A 21 -14.16 3.01 -9.40
N GLY A 22 -14.33 1.99 -8.55
CA GLY A 22 -13.49 0.78 -8.55
C GLY A 22 -12.01 1.09 -8.21
N LYS A 23 -11.72 2.26 -7.65
CA LYS A 23 -10.37 2.72 -7.29
C LYS A 23 -10.43 3.74 -6.17
N ILE A 24 -9.35 3.85 -5.41
CA ILE A 24 -9.20 4.77 -4.28
C ILE A 24 -8.04 5.74 -4.50
N ASN A 25 -8.20 6.99 -4.05
CA ASN A 25 -7.15 7.99 -4.11
C ASN A 25 -6.49 8.17 -2.73
N ILE A 26 -5.20 7.83 -2.63
CA ILE A 26 -4.44 7.95 -1.39
C ILE A 26 -4.02 9.38 -1.17
N GLN A 27 -4.65 10.04 -0.22
CA GLN A 27 -4.45 11.48 0.07
C GLN A 27 -3.96 11.73 1.50
N ASP A 28 -4.44 10.94 2.46
CA ASP A 28 -4.22 11.18 3.88
C ASP A 28 -2.90 10.57 4.35
N GLY A 29 -2.25 11.18 5.33
CA GLY A 29 -1.01 10.67 5.92
C GLY A 29 0.22 10.65 4.98
N THR A 30 0.12 11.21 3.79
CA THR A 30 1.19 11.22 2.79
C THR A 30 2.42 12.01 3.26
N LYS A 31 3.61 11.53 2.90
CA LYS A 31 4.87 12.21 3.21
C LYS A 31 5.14 13.30 2.17
N GLY A 32 5.52 14.49 2.60
CA GLY A 32 5.99 15.58 1.73
C GLY A 32 4.91 16.56 1.26
N GLY A 33 3.70 16.52 1.82
CA GLY A 33 2.66 17.53 1.60
C GLY A 33 2.01 17.54 0.20
N ARG A 34 2.46 16.68 -0.71
CA ARG A 34 1.81 16.51 -2.02
C ARG A 34 0.72 15.43 -1.91
N SER A 35 -0.53 15.86 -1.95
CA SER A 35 -1.69 14.96 -1.85
C SER A 35 -2.90 15.59 -2.54
N GLY A 36 -3.95 14.80 -2.69
CA GLY A 36 -5.19 15.25 -3.27
C GLY A 36 -5.11 15.57 -4.76
N ALA A 37 -5.75 16.66 -5.19
CA ALA A 37 -5.82 17.04 -6.58
C ALA A 37 -4.47 17.41 -7.22
N SER A 38 -3.51 17.90 -6.41
CA SER A 38 -2.18 18.30 -6.89
C SER A 38 -1.22 17.10 -7.15
N ALA A 39 -1.50 15.96 -6.55
CA ALA A 39 -0.72 14.73 -6.73
C ALA A 39 -1.61 13.50 -6.51
N PRO A 40 -2.60 13.27 -7.37
CA PRO A 40 -3.53 12.15 -7.22
C PRO A 40 -2.78 10.83 -7.33
N ARG A 41 -3.12 9.89 -6.44
CA ARG A 41 -2.56 8.54 -6.45
C ARG A 41 -3.71 7.54 -6.37
N TRP A 42 -4.24 7.23 -7.54
CA TRP A 42 -5.32 6.26 -7.70
C TRP A 42 -4.78 4.84 -7.72
N ILE A 43 -5.37 3.98 -6.91
CA ILE A 43 -5.06 2.54 -6.82
C ILE A 43 -6.34 1.78 -7.12
N GLU A 44 -6.28 0.84 -8.05
CA GLU A 44 -7.38 -0.06 -8.36
C GLU A 44 -7.75 -0.90 -7.14
N VAL A 45 -9.04 -1.11 -6.94
CA VAL A 45 -9.60 -1.88 -5.83
C VAL A 45 -10.08 -3.23 -6.36
N ASP A 46 -9.46 -4.30 -5.87
CA ASP A 46 -9.94 -5.66 -6.00
C ASP A 46 -10.82 -6.05 -4.79
N GLU A 47 -11.33 -7.27 -4.80
CA GLU A 47 -12.17 -7.79 -3.74
C GLU A 47 -11.46 -7.80 -2.37
N HIS A 48 -10.17 -8.15 -2.33
CA HIS A 48 -9.38 -8.17 -1.10
C HIS A 48 -9.18 -6.78 -0.50
N ILE A 49 -8.93 -5.78 -1.34
CA ILE A 49 -8.81 -4.38 -0.90
C ILE A 49 -10.17 -3.86 -0.42
N HIS A 50 -11.25 -4.22 -1.11
CA HIS A 50 -12.61 -3.84 -0.72
C HIS A 50 -12.98 -4.42 0.66
N ASP A 51 -12.70 -5.70 0.89
CA ASP A 51 -12.93 -6.35 2.18
C ASP A 51 -12.07 -5.76 3.31
N ALA A 52 -10.82 -5.43 3.01
CA ALA A 52 -9.93 -4.76 3.96
C ALA A 52 -10.44 -3.36 4.35
N LEU A 53 -10.98 -2.59 3.40
CA LEU A 53 -11.59 -1.29 3.66
C LEU A 53 -12.86 -1.43 4.53
N ARG A 54 -13.72 -2.37 4.19
CA ARG A 54 -14.94 -2.68 4.97
C ARG A 54 -14.59 -3.07 6.41
N TYR A 55 -13.60 -3.94 6.58
CA TYR A 55 -13.13 -4.31 7.91
C TYR A 55 -12.55 -3.11 8.68
N ALA A 56 -11.74 -2.28 8.02
CA ALA A 56 -11.19 -1.08 8.63
C ALA A 56 -12.29 -0.11 9.11
N GLU A 57 -13.35 0.04 8.34
CA GLU A 57 -14.50 0.87 8.72
C GLU A 57 -15.24 0.28 9.95
N GLN A 58 -15.44 -1.05 9.98
CA GLN A 58 -16.09 -1.74 11.11
C GLN A 58 -15.30 -1.62 12.42
N VAL A 59 -13.96 -1.62 12.38
CA VAL A 59 -13.12 -1.49 13.58
C VAL A 59 -12.72 -0.06 13.90
N SER A 60 -13.11 0.88 13.07
CA SER A 60 -12.89 2.32 13.31
C SER A 60 -13.67 2.78 14.54
N PRO A 61 -13.09 3.62 15.40
CA PRO A 61 -13.82 4.17 16.56
C PRO A 61 -15.06 4.97 16.13
N ASP A 62 -16.12 4.88 16.91
CA ASP A 62 -17.37 5.58 16.65
C ASP A 62 -17.14 7.08 16.42
N GLY A 63 -17.69 7.61 15.34
CA GLY A 63 -17.57 9.00 14.94
C GLY A 63 -16.19 9.39 14.37
N SER A 64 -15.26 8.43 14.24
CA SER A 64 -13.98 8.67 13.57
C SER A 64 -14.08 8.47 12.07
N ARG A 65 -13.23 9.18 11.32
CA ARG A 65 -13.07 8.97 9.87
C ARG A 65 -11.90 8.05 9.52
N ASN A 66 -11.12 7.64 10.52
CA ASN A 66 -9.93 6.83 10.36
C ASN A 66 -9.77 5.88 11.57
N LEU A 67 -8.64 5.20 11.69
CA LEU A 67 -8.42 4.23 12.76
C LEU A 67 -8.08 4.87 14.13
N LEU A 68 -7.97 6.20 14.23
CA LEU A 68 -7.70 6.89 15.51
C LEU A 68 -9.01 7.28 16.19
N ALA A 69 -9.08 7.11 17.50
CA ALA A 69 -10.12 7.74 18.29
C ALA A 69 -9.96 9.27 18.28
N SER A 70 -11.06 10.01 18.48
CA SER A 70 -11.07 11.49 18.40
C SER A 70 -10.08 12.18 19.35
N SER A 71 -9.78 11.56 20.49
CA SER A 71 -8.82 12.04 21.50
C SER A 71 -7.43 11.39 21.36
N GLU A 72 -7.21 10.50 20.40
CA GLU A 72 -5.99 9.73 20.27
C GLU A 72 -5.03 10.38 19.28
N SER A 73 -3.77 10.59 19.70
CA SER A 73 -2.73 10.99 18.77
C SER A 73 -2.20 9.80 17.95
N TYR A 74 -1.62 10.10 16.78
CA TYR A 74 -0.94 9.08 15.98
C TYR A 74 0.19 8.37 16.77
N PHE A 75 0.87 9.08 17.67
CA PHE A 75 1.90 8.51 18.53
C PHE A 75 1.30 7.48 19.51
N ASP A 76 0.20 7.80 20.17
CA ASP A 76 -0.46 6.88 21.12
C ASP A 76 -0.93 5.61 20.39
N PHE A 77 -1.54 5.77 19.22
CA PHE A 77 -1.92 4.62 18.37
C PHE A 77 -0.71 3.75 18.00
N GLN A 78 0.41 4.38 17.65
CA GLN A 78 1.64 3.62 17.37
C GLN A 78 2.10 2.79 18.56
N GLN A 79 2.05 3.33 19.78
CA GLN A 79 2.46 2.59 20.98
C GLN A 79 1.47 1.47 21.32
N ARG A 80 0.18 1.77 21.27
CA ARG A 80 -0.87 0.87 21.72
C ARG A 80 -1.20 -0.25 20.72
N ILE A 81 -1.20 0.03 19.44
CA ILE A 81 -1.64 -0.90 18.39
C ILE A 81 -0.49 -1.35 17.49
N VAL A 82 0.25 -0.39 16.90
CA VAL A 82 1.24 -0.74 15.86
C VAL A 82 2.41 -1.52 16.43
N ARG A 83 2.86 -1.17 17.63
CA ARG A 83 4.00 -1.83 18.28
C ARG A 83 3.69 -3.29 18.65
N PRO A 84 2.56 -3.62 19.30
CA PRO A 84 2.14 -5.00 19.51
C PRO A 84 1.92 -5.78 18.20
N ALA A 85 1.26 -5.16 17.21
CA ALA A 85 1.02 -5.80 15.92
C ALA A 85 2.34 -6.14 15.19
N ARG A 86 3.35 -5.26 15.28
CA ARG A 86 4.70 -5.56 14.74
C ARG A 86 5.33 -6.77 15.42
N HIS A 87 5.15 -6.90 16.72
CA HIS A 87 5.65 -8.07 17.46
C HIS A 87 4.97 -9.36 16.96
N ILE A 88 3.67 -9.34 16.74
CA ILE A 88 2.95 -10.47 16.14
C ILE A 88 3.51 -10.82 14.76
N LEU A 89 3.73 -9.83 13.89
CA LEU A 89 4.35 -10.06 12.58
C LEU A 89 5.73 -10.73 12.71
N GLN A 90 6.54 -10.30 13.69
CA GLN A 90 7.86 -10.89 13.95
C GLN A 90 7.77 -12.33 14.41
N MET A 91 6.76 -12.71 15.20
CA MET A 91 6.51 -14.10 15.58
C MET A 91 6.19 -14.99 14.36
N HIS A 92 5.67 -14.42 13.29
CA HIS A 92 5.43 -15.08 12.01
C HIS A 92 6.55 -14.85 10.98
N SER A 93 7.78 -14.56 11.45
CA SER A 93 8.97 -14.36 10.61
C SER A 93 8.92 -13.17 9.67
N LEU A 94 7.99 -12.22 9.87
CA LEU A 94 7.93 -10.96 9.14
C LEU A 94 8.64 -9.86 9.93
N LYS A 95 9.58 -9.14 9.32
CA LYS A 95 10.34 -8.06 10.00
C LYS A 95 9.44 -6.87 10.39
N GLY A 96 8.32 -6.70 9.70
CA GLY A 96 7.32 -5.69 9.98
C GLY A 96 6.48 -5.29 8.77
N PHE A 97 5.70 -4.22 8.91
CA PHE A 97 4.74 -3.76 7.90
C PHE A 97 5.34 -3.41 6.54
N HIS A 98 6.65 -3.14 6.47
CA HIS A 98 7.31 -2.84 5.20
C HIS A 98 7.35 -4.07 4.28
N GLU A 99 7.43 -5.27 4.84
CA GLU A 99 7.41 -6.51 4.05
C GLU A 99 6.05 -6.77 3.39
N LEU A 100 4.94 -6.38 4.05
CA LEU A 100 3.62 -6.45 3.43
C LEU A 100 3.53 -5.55 2.18
N ARG A 101 4.24 -4.43 2.21
CA ARG A 101 4.32 -3.54 1.06
C ARG A 101 5.22 -4.10 -0.05
N ALA A 102 6.27 -4.83 0.31
CA ALA A 102 7.11 -5.55 -0.64
C ALA A 102 6.32 -6.72 -1.28
N ALA A 103 5.55 -7.46 -0.49
CA ALA A 103 4.67 -8.51 -1.00
C ALA A 103 3.68 -7.95 -2.04
N TYR A 104 3.00 -6.85 -1.73
CA TYR A 104 2.13 -6.16 -2.69
C TYR A 104 2.86 -5.79 -3.99
N ALA A 105 4.09 -5.28 -3.89
CA ALA A 105 4.85 -4.91 -5.09
C ALA A 105 5.18 -6.13 -5.98
N CYS A 106 5.53 -7.26 -5.36
CA CYS A 106 5.82 -8.50 -6.08
C CYS A 106 4.55 -9.06 -6.74
N GLU A 107 3.44 -9.11 -6.01
CA GLU A 107 2.15 -9.55 -6.52
C GLU A 107 1.67 -8.67 -7.68
N ARG A 108 1.80 -7.35 -7.54
CA ARG A 108 1.42 -6.41 -8.58
C ARG A 108 2.30 -6.55 -9.83
N TYR A 109 3.59 -6.82 -9.65
CA TYR A 109 4.50 -7.13 -10.76
C TYR A 109 4.03 -8.38 -11.53
N GLU A 110 3.70 -9.44 -10.82
CA GLU A 110 3.20 -10.68 -11.40
C GLU A 110 1.87 -10.50 -12.13
N GLN A 111 0.95 -9.73 -11.57
CA GLN A 111 -0.33 -9.40 -12.23
C GLN A 111 -0.12 -8.66 -13.55
N ILE A 112 0.85 -7.75 -13.62
CA ILE A 112 1.09 -6.94 -14.82
C ILE A 112 1.89 -7.71 -15.86
N THR A 113 2.90 -8.47 -15.42
CA THR A 113 3.88 -9.09 -16.33
C THR A 113 3.59 -10.56 -16.63
N HIS A 114 2.76 -11.21 -15.80
CA HIS A 114 2.53 -12.66 -15.79
C HIS A 114 3.80 -13.49 -15.51
N HIS A 115 4.82 -12.84 -14.90
CA HIS A 115 6.07 -13.46 -14.47
C HIS A 115 6.33 -13.12 -13.00
N LEU A 116 6.94 -14.06 -12.27
CA LEU A 116 7.37 -13.82 -10.89
C LEU A 116 8.31 -12.61 -10.81
N ALA A 117 8.20 -11.86 -9.73
CA ALA A 117 9.16 -10.79 -9.44
C ALA A 117 10.59 -11.37 -9.31
N PRO A 118 11.65 -10.67 -9.78
CA PRO A 118 13.02 -11.17 -9.73
C PRO A 118 13.47 -11.62 -8.33
N ILE A 119 13.08 -10.92 -7.27
CA ILE A 119 13.40 -11.30 -5.89
C ILE A 119 12.78 -12.65 -5.48
N ASN A 120 11.70 -13.06 -6.13
CA ASN A 120 11.01 -14.34 -5.93
C ASN A 120 11.47 -15.44 -6.89
N GLY A 121 12.60 -15.23 -7.55
CA GLY A 121 13.17 -16.19 -8.51
C GLY A 121 12.67 -16.04 -9.93
N GLY A 122 11.94 -14.97 -10.24
CA GLY A 122 11.57 -14.66 -11.62
C GLY A 122 12.78 -14.29 -12.47
N ASP A 123 12.80 -14.77 -13.72
CA ASP A 123 13.81 -14.40 -14.71
C ASP A 123 13.39 -13.11 -15.41
N CYS A 124 14.02 -12.01 -15.06
CA CYS A 124 13.75 -10.70 -15.67
C CYS A 124 14.10 -10.62 -17.16
N PHE A 125 14.88 -11.57 -17.68
CA PHE A 125 15.19 -11.67 -19.12
C PHE A 125 14.07 -12.32 -19.92
N GLN A 126 13.20 -13.12 -19.28
CA GLN A 126 12.00 -13.68 -19.90
C GLN A 126 10.88 -12.65 -20.02
N THR A 127 10.90 -11.62 -19.19
CA THR A 127 9.93 -10.52 -19.28
C THR A 127 10.41 -9.53 -20.34
N ASP A 128 9.55 -9.17 -21.28
CA ASP A 128 9.81 -8.10 -22.24
C ASP A 128 10.25 -6.81 -21.52
N HIS A 129 11.30 -6.17 -22.05
CA HIS A 129 11.88 -4.98 -21.40
C HIS A 129 10.87 -3.84 -21.22
N HIS A 130 10.00 -3.65 -22.20
CA HIS A 130 9.00 -2.60 -22.15
C HIS A 130 7.91 -2.92 -21.11
N LEU A 131 7.53 -4.19 -21.01
CA LEU A 131 6.55 -4.66 -20.03
C LEU A 131 7.10 -4.58 -18.59
N ASP A 132 8.35 -5.00 -18.37
CA ASP A 132 9.05 -4.83 -17.08
C ASP A 132 9.10 -3.35 -16.66
N HIS A 133 9.51 -2.48 -17.59
CA HIS A 133 9.57 -1.04 -17.33
C HIS A 133 8.18 -0.48 -16.98
N LYS A 134 7.15 -0.83 -17.75
CA LYS A 134 5.76 -0.42 -17.50
C LYS A 134 5.28 -0.86 -16.11
N ALA A 135 5.56 -2.11 -15.72
CA ALA A 135 5.21 -2.62 -14.40
C ALA A 135 5.91 -1.83 -13.29
N ARG A 136 7.21 -1.54 -13.43
CA ARG A 136 7.97 -0.74 -12.45
C ARG A 136 7.45 0.68 -12.32
N VAL A 137 7.08 1.33 -13.42
CA VAL A 137 6.46 2.66 -13.43
C VAL A 137 5.15 2.63 -12.64
N GLN A 138 4.28 1.68 -12.96
CA GLN A 138 2.98 1.53 -12.31
C GLN A 138 3.13 1.27 -10.81
N ILE A 139 3.98 0.33 -10.42
CA ILE A 139 4.25 0.01 -9.01
C ILE A 139 4.84 1.21 -8.27
N SER A 140 5.79 1.94 -8.89
CA SER A 140 6.35 3.17 -8.32
C SER A 140 5.26 4.19 -8.00
N TYR A 141 4.34 4.40 -8.93
CA TYR A 141 3.21 5.30 -8.76
C TYR A 141 2.28 4.83 -7.62
N GLU A 142 1.85 3.57 -7.63
CA GLU A 142 0.97 2.99 -6.61
C GLU A 142 1.60 3.02 -5.21
N LEU A 143 2.90 2.81 -5.12
CA LEU A 143 3.65 2.93 -3.88
C LEU A 143 3.92 4.39 -3.46
N GLY A 144 3.60 5.38 -4.29
CA GLY A 144 3.85 6.80 -4.01
C GLY A 144 5.33 7.14 -3.97
N HIS A 145 6.11 6.55 -4.88
CA HIS A 145 7.47 6.93 -5.17
C HIS A 145 7.52 7.83 -6.41
N SER A 146 8.41 8.80 -6.40
CA SER A 146 8.67 9.67 -7.57
C SER A 146 9.76 9.11 -8.49
N ARG A 147 10.35 7.96 -8.12
CA ARG A 147 11.51 7.37 -8.79
C ARG A 147 11.31 5.87 -8.97
N ILE A 148 11.56 5.38 -10.18
CA ILE A 148 11.36 3.97 -10.57
C ILE A 148 12.41 3.06 -9.94
N ASP A 149 13.66 3.53 -9.81
CA ASP A 149 14.78 2.77 -9.25
C ASP A 149 14.51 2.27 -7.81
N VAL A 150 13.71 3.00 -7.03
CA VAL A 150 13.30 2.59 -5.68
C VAL A 150 12.50 1.28 -5.68
N VAL A 151 11.80 0.96 -6.78
CA VAL A 151 11.00 -0.27 -6.90
C VAL A 151 11.89 -1.52 -6.84
N SER A 152 13.13 -1.42 -7.32
CA SER A 152 14.10 -2.53 -7.26
C SER A 152 14.39 -3.01 -5.84
N ALA A 153 14.21 -2.17 -4.82
CA ALA A 153 14.33 -2.57 -3.43
C ALA A 153 13.20 -3.50 -2.95
N TYR A 154 12.09 -3.56 -3.68
CA TYR A 154 10.93 -4.40 -3.38
C TYR A 154 10.88 -5.66 -4.22
N ILE A 155 11.10 -5.55 -5.53
CA ILE A 155 10.90 -6.64 -6.49
C ILE A 155 12.21 -7.23 -7.03
N GLY A 156 13.34 -6.70 -6.63
CA GLY A 156 14.65 -7.05 -7.18
C GLY A 156 15.06 -6.18 -8.36
N GLY A 157 16.38 -6.08 -8.56
CA GLY A 157 16.97 -5.39 -9.71
C GLY A 157 16.80 -6.22 -11.00
N ARG A 158 16.91 -5.53 -12.14
CA ARG A 158 17.26 -6.17 -13.39
C ARG A 158 18.78 -6.28 -13.36
N ALA A 159 19.30 -7.50 -13.26
CA ALA A 159 20.73 -7.76 -13.24
C ALA A 159 21.34 -7.46 -14.63
#